data_cd87fdbfe92bff8dff213436295ce9c6
#
_entry.id   cd87fdbfe92bff8dff213436295ce9c6
#
_cell.length_a   1.000
_cell.length_b   1.000
_cell.length_c   1.000
_cell.angle_alpha   90.00
_cell.angle_beta   90.00
_cell.angle_gamma   90.00
#
_symmetry.space_group_name_H-M   'P 1'
#
loop_
_entity.id
_entity.type
_entity.pdbx_description
1 polymer ?
#
loop_
_entity_poly.entity_id
_entity_poly.type
_entity_poly.pdbx_seq_one_letter_code
_entity_poly.pdbx_strand_id
1 'polypeptide(L)'
;AIQPSGGSSSDVTSSSTYESNGTSVVGTYGTLIIGADGSYTYSADQSAADALDSGETADDVFTYTVTDENGATTTATLTITVSGSNDGPVARDDTGTVKEDATLTISDGDNANAVSAATYVDGFSISSQENNPQGFRFNNDGTKMFVIGSSGDDVNEYTLSTGFDVSTASFVDSFDISSQEEGARDVAFSDDGTKMFVVGVRGDDVNEYTLSTAFDVSTASFVDSFDISSQEESPTGLSFNKDGTKMFVAGNNGDDINEYTLSTGFDVSTASFVD
;
A
#
# COMPACT_ATOMS: atom_id res chain seq x y z
N ALA A 1 19.88 0.27 -38.00
CA ALA A 1 19.11 1.43 -37.54
C ALA A 1 18.20 1.01 -36.36
N ILE A 2 17.76 1.95 -35.57
CA ILE A 2 16.84 1.74 -34.43
C ILE A 2 15.80 2.86 -34.36
N GLN A 3 14.57 2.53 -33.97
CA GLN A 3 13.44 3.46 -33.95
C GLN A 3 12.58 3.18 -32.69
N PRO A 4 12.28 4.20 -31.85
CA PRO A 4 11.29 4.06 -30.79
C PRO A 4 9.88 3.98 -31.39
N SER A 5 8.93 3.38 -30.67
CA SER A 5 7.54 3.30 -31.11
C SER A 5 6.97 4.70 -31.39
N GLY A 6 6.44 4.92 -32.60
CA GLY A 6 5.92 6.22 -33.05
C GLY A 6 6.96 7.32 -33.32
N GLY A 7 8.25 7.04 -33.15
CA GLY A 7 9.33 7.99 -33.35
C GLY A 7 10.04 7.85 -34.69
N SER A 8 11.12 8.61 -34.87
CA SER A 8 11.97 8.57 -36.06
C SER A 8 13.09 7.54 -35.91
N SER A 9 13.51 6.95 -37.03
CA SER A 9 14.65 6.03 -37.11
C SER A 9 15.98 6.77 -36.92
N SER A 10 16.89 6.18 -36.16
CA SER A 10 18.27 6.62 -35.99
C SER A 10 19.24 5.55 -36.45
N ASP A 11 20.31 5.97 -37.10
CA ASP A 11 21.38 5.06 -37.54
C ASP A 11 22.27 4.74 -36.32
N VAL A 12 22.55 3.46 -36.11
CA VAL A 12 23.50 3.02 -35.07
C VAL A 12 24.92 3.12 -35.62
N THR A 13 25.79 3.83 -34.86
CA THR A 13 27.19 4.05 -35.27
C THR A 13 27.90 2.71 -35.46
N SER A 14 28.54 2.48 -36.59
CA SER A 14 29.26 1.23 -36.86
C SER A 14 30.40 1.02 -35.86
N SER A 15 30.64 -0.23 -35.49
CA SER A 15 31.68 -0.63 -34.50
C SER A 15 31.53 0.03 -33.13
N SER A 16 30.36 0.50 -32.74
CA SER A 16 30.08 1.05 -31.42
C SER A 16 29.65 -0.02 -30.44
N THR A 17 29.85 0.26 -29.16
CA THR A 17 29.22 -0.39 -28.02
C THR A 17 28.39 0.65 -27.26
N TYR A 18 27.55 0.23 -26.31
CA TYR A 18 26.81 1.22 -25.50
C TYR A 18 27.76 2.12 -24.67
N GLU A 19 28.94 1.61 -24.28
CA GLU A 19 29.96 2.36 -23.53
C GLU A 19 30.83 3.27 -24.39
N SER A 20 30.94 2.96 -25.71
CA SER A 20 31.80 3.70 -26.63
C SER A 20 31.06 3.98 -27.95
N ASN A 21 30.79 5.25 -28.18
CA ASN A 21 30.08 5.77 -29.36
C ASN A 21 28.69 5.15 -29.60
N GLY A 22 28.02 4.68 -28.53
CA GLY A 22 26.65 4.18 -28.62
C GLY A 22 25.67 5.25 -29.13
N THR A 23 24.65 4.81 -29.83
CA THR A 23 23.59 5.68 -30.34
C THR A 23 22.50 5.83 -29.30
N SER A 24 22.22 7.07 -28.89
CA SER A 24 21.16 7.40 -27.94
C SER A 24 19.83 7.56 -28.65
N VAL A 25 18.80 6.90 -28.14
CA VAL A 25 17.42 6.94 -28.66
C VAL A 25 16.46 7.14 -27.50
N VAL A 26 15.69 8.23 -27.56
CA VAL A 26 14.71 8.56 -26.53
C VAL A 26 13.41 7.82 -26.83
N GLY A 27 12.96 7.02 -25.87
CA GLY A 27 11.67 6.34 -25.88
C GLY A 27 10.59 7.13 -25.14
N THR A 28 9.50 6.47 -24.81
CA THR A 28 8.39 7.09 -24.05
C THR A 28 8.73 7.24 -22.57
N TYR A 29 9.35 6.21 -21.99
CA TYR A 29 9.61 6.13 -20.55
C TYR A 29 11.10 6.32 -20.21
N GLY A 30 12.00 6.22 -21.20
CA GLY A 30 13.42 6.33 -20.92
C GLY A 30 14.27 6.52 -22.16
N THR A 31 15.58 6.58 -21.92
CA THR A 31 16.60 6.71 -22.95
C THR A 31 17.38 5.41 -23.09
N LEU A 32 17.38 4.86 -24.30
CA LEU A 32 18.17 3.71 -24.72
C LEU A 32 19.49 4.17 -25.34
N ILE A 33 20.62 3.63 -24.91
CA ILE A 33 21.92 3.77 -25.61
C ILE A 33 22.28 2.39 -26.13
N ILE A 34 22.45 2.25 -27.44
CA ILE A 34 22.71 0.97 -28.10
C ILE A 34 23.97 1.03 -28.97
N GLY A 35 24.76 -0.05 -28.93
CA GLY A 35 25.89 -0.27 -29.80
C GLY A 35 25.57 -1.13 -31.02
N ALA A 36 26.44 -1.05 -32.04
CA ALA A 36 26.33 -1.90 -33.25
C ALA A 36 26.61 -3.38 -32.94
N ASP A 37 27.26 -3.67 -31.82
CA ASP A 37 27.49 -5.03 -31.31
C ASP A 37 26.27 -5.64 -30.62
N GLY A 38 25.17 -4.89 -30.51
CA GLY A 38 23.93 -5.30 -29.84
C GLY A 38 23.92 -5.07 -28.33
N SER A 39 25.01 -4.57 -27.77
CA SER A 39 25.04 -4.15 -26.35
C SER A 39 24.21 -2.88 -26.15
N TYR A 40 23.54 -2.77 -25.00
CA TYR A 40 22.74 -1.58 -24.68
C TYR A 40 22.68 -1.30 -23.18
N THR A 41 22.32 -0.06 -22.85
CA THR A 41 21.86 0.36 -21.54
C THR A 41 20.58 1.16 -21.69
N TYR A 42 19.73 1.15 -20.65
CA TYR A 42 18.48 1.90 -20.63
C TYR A 42 18.36 2.63 -19.30
N SER A 43 17.97 3.89 -19.34
CA SER A 43 17.67 4.72 -18.19
C SER A 43 16.22 5.18 -18.26
N ALA A 44 15.41 4.88 -17.25
CA ALA A 44 14.05 5.40 -17.13
C ALA A 44 14.12 6.86 -16.63
N ASP A 45 14.31 7.80 -17.55
CA ASP A 45 14.64 9.21 -17.28
C ASP A 45 13.62 10.20 -17.88
N GLN A 46 12.49 9.69 -18.37
CA GLN A 46 11.42 10.53 -18.92
C GLN A 46 10.30 10.73 -17.86
N SER A 47 9.65 11.88 -17.91
CA SER A 47 8.53 12.21 -17.01
C SER A 47 7.36 11.21 -17.06
N ALA A 48 7.23 10.46 -18.14
CA ALA A 48 6.24 9.39 -18.23
C ALA A 48 6.59 8.20 -17.34
N ALA A 49 7.89 7.96 -17.05
CA ALA A 49 8.31 6.94 -16.11
C ALA A 49 8.02 7.37 -14.66
N ASP A 50 8.27 8.66 -14.35
CA ASP A 50 7.95 9.25 -13.03
C ASP A 50 6.44 9.28 -12.74
N ALA A 51 5.61 9.15 -13.76
CA ALA A 51 4.14 9.12 -13.62
C ALA A 51 3.56 7.71 -13.40
N LEU A 52 4.41 6.67 -13.31
CA LEU A 52 3.97 5.31 -13.03
C LEU A 52 3.93 5.08 -11.52
N ASP A 53 2.76 4.78 -11.00
CA ASP A 53 2.58 4.45 -9.59
C ASP A 53 3.20 3.09 -9.21
N SER A 54 3.41 2.90 -7.91
CA SER A 54 3.93 1.63 -7.39
C SER A 54 3.04 0.45 -7.79
N GLY A 55 3.64 -0.54 -8.48
CA GLY A 55 2.93 -1.71 -9.01
C GLY A 55 2.41 -1.54 -10.44
N GLU A 56 2.45 -0.34 -11.02
CA GLU A 56 2.20 -0.15 -12.44
C GLU A 56 3.41 -0.53 -13.28
N THR A 57 3.16 -0.98 -14.50
CA THR A 57 4.19 -1.28 -15.50
C THR A 57 3.81 -0.76 -16.86
N ALA A 58 4.80 -0.31 -17.63
CA ALA A 58 4.62 0.12 -19.00
C ALA A 58 5.79 -0.34 -19.87
N ASP A 59 5.54 -0.59 -21.13
CA ASP A 59 6.54 -1.07 -22.07
C ASP A 59 7.05 0.05 -22.99
N ASP A 60 8.37 0.20 -23.03
CA ASP A 60 9.06 1.00 -24.05
C ASP A 60 9.55 0.06 -25.14
N VAL A 61 9.09 0.30 -26.38
CA VAL A 61 9.31 -0.62 -27.51
C VAL A 61 10.16 0.06 -28.57
N PHE A 62 11.27 -0.59 -28.92
CA PHE A 62 12.19 -0.14 -29.97
C PHE A 62 12.25 -1.18 -31.08
N THR A 63 12.05 -0.76 -32.35
CA THR A 63 12.25 -1.61 -33.52
C THR A 63 13.66 -1.38 -34.07
N TYR A 64 14.44 -2.42 -34.17
CA TYR A 64 15.78 -2.33 -34.79
C TYR A 64 15.84 -3.11 -36.10
N THR A 65 16.67 -2.61 -36.98
CA THR A 65 16.93 -3.19 -38.33
C THR A 65 18.37 -3.65 -38.37
N VAL A 66 18.57 -4.92 -38.71
CA VAL A 66 19.90 -5.50 -39.00
C VAL A 66 20.06 -5.64 -40.47
N THR A 67 21.24 -5.31 -40.97
CA THR A 67 21.60 -5.38 -42.43
C THR A 67 22.80 -6.31 -42.56
N ASP A 68 22.76 -7.26 -43.47
CA ASP A 68 23.90 -8.13 -43.79
C ASP A 68 24.89 -7.48 -44.75
N GLU A 69 25.99 -8.16 -45.01
CA GLU A 69 27.04 -7.67 -45.93
C GLU A 69 26.56 -7.49 -47.40
N ASN A 70 25.45 -8.12 -47.78
CA ASN A 70 24.84 -8.05 -49.11
C ASN A 70 23.72 -7.00 -49.17
N GLY A 71 23.44 -6.30 -48.05
CA GLY A 71 22.40 -5.28 -47.98
C GLY A 71 20.99 -5.81 -47.69
N ALA A 72 20.82 -7.12 -47.42
CA ALA A 72 19.52 -7.64 -47.03
C ALA A 72 19.22 -7.23 -45.55
N THR A 73 17.99 -6.83 -45.31
CA THR A 73 17.57 -6.30 -44.01
C THR A 73 16.49 -7.15 -43.38
N THR A 74 16.53 -7.23 -42.05
CA THR A 74 15.45 -7.78 -41.21
C THR A 74 15.22 -6.90 -39.98
N THR A 75 14.02 -6.94 -39.44
CA THR A 75 13.66 -6.15 -38.25
C THR A 75 13.26 -7.05 -37.06
N ALA A 76 13.56 -6.59 -35.85
CA ALA A 76 13.05 -7.16 -34.66
C ALA A 76 12.77 -6.06 -33.62
N THR A 77 12.11 -6.40 -32.51
CA THR A 77 11.77 -5.47 -31.44
C THR A 77 12.56 -5.76 -30.18
N LEU A 78 12.96 -4.71 -29.47
CA LEU A 78 13.43 -4.71 -28.11
C LEU A 78 12.33 -4.07 -27.27
N THR A 79 11.80 -4.81 -26.30
CA THR A 79 10.81 -4.31 -25.34
C THR A 79 11.46 -4.19 -23.96
N ILE A 80 11.38 -3.03 -23.37
CA ILE A 80 11.84 -2.75 -22.00
C ILE A 80 10.61 -2.46 -21.15
N THR A 81 10.34 -3.30 -20.16
CA THR A 81 9.26 -3.06 -19.20
C THR A 81 9.79 -2.17 -18.08
N VAL A 82 9.20 -1.00 -17.92
CA VAL A 82 9.47 -0.04 -16.83
C VAL A 82 8.44 -0.28 -15.75
N SER A 83 8.90 -0.43 -14.51
CA SER A 83 8.03 -0.58 -13.34
C SER A 83 8.05 0.71 -12.53
N GLY A 84 6.89 1.20 -12.16
CA GLY A 84 6.73 2.35 -11.28
C GLY A 84 7.25 2.07 -9.88
N SER A 85 7.74 3.11 -9.23
CA SER A 85 8.12 3.11 -7.82
C SER A 85 7.26 4.13 -7.08
N ASN A 86 7.15 3.97 -5.75
CA ASN A 86 6.47 4.98 -4.95
C ASN A 86 7.28 6.27 -4.92
N ASP A 87 6.72 7.34 -5.48
CA ASP A 87 7.32 8.66 -5.44
C ASP A 87 7.12 9.29 -4.06
N GLY A 88 8.18 9.88 -3.53
CA GLY A 88 8.09 10.65 -2.30
C GLY A 88 7.26 11.94 -2.50
N PRO A 89 6.61 12.45 -1.46
CA PRO A 89 5.85 13.69 -1.56
C PRO A 89 6.77 14.85 -1.95
N VAL A 90 6.38 15.61 -2.97
CA VAL A 90 7.08 16.82 -3.42
C VAL A 90 6.38 18.04 -2.82
N ALA A 91 7.03 18.68 -1.83
CA ALA A 91 6.57 19.98 -1.34
C ALA A 91 6.94 21.07 -2.34
N ARG A 92 6.00 21.96 -2.64
CA ARG A 92 6.23 23.18 -3.44
C ARG A 92 6.09 24.40 -2.53
N ASP A 93 6.98 25.37 -2.72
CA ASP A 93 6.87 26.66 -2.02
C ASP A 93 5.66 27.42 -2.56
N ASP A 94 4.84 27.93 -1.64
CA ASP A 94 3.70 28.78 -1.96
C ASP A 94 3.99 30.23 -1.53
N THR A 95 3.48 31.19 -2.29
CA THR A 95 3.65 32.61 -2.01
C THR A 95 2.33 33.34 -2.12
N GLY A 96 2.00 34.11 -1.10
CA GLY A 96 0.81 34.93 -1.09
C GLY A 96 1.13 36.38 -0.70
N THR A 97 0.39 37.34 -1.27
CA THR A 97 0.44 38.77 -0.88
C THR A 97 -0.91 39.22 -0.41
N VAL A 98 -0.94 39.89 0.75
CA VAL A 98 -2.15 40.49 1.31
C VAL A 98 -1.87 41.96 1.61
N LYS A 99 -2.87 42.80 1.40
CA LYS A 99 -2.81 44.21 1.84
C LYS A 99 -3.16 44.28 3.32
N GLU A 100 -2.66 45.33 4.00
CA GLU A 100 -3.07 45.70 5.35
C GLU A 100 -4.62 45.74 5.44
N ASP A 101 -5.17 45.19 6.51
CA ASP A 101 -6.62 45.06 6.77
C ASP A 101 -7.41 44.16 5.80
N ALA A 102 -6.75 43.37 4.96
CA ALA A 102 -7.38 42.39 4.08
C ALA A 102 -7.09 40.93 4.52
N THR A 103 -7.94 39.98 4.10
CA THR A 103 -7.75 38.56 4.34
C THR A 103 -7.17 37.92 3.09
N LEU A 104 -6.05 37.23 3.22
CA LEU A 104 -5.57 36.33 2.18
C LEU A 104 -6.33 35.00 2.30
N THR A 105 -7.08 34.66 1.28
CA THR A 105 -7.66 33.31 1.16
C THR A 105 -6.90 32.59 0.06
N ILE A 106 -6.15 31.56 0.42
CA ILE A 106 -5.53 30.63 -0.53
C ILE A 106 -6.56 29.53 -0.73
N SER A 107 -7.18 29.46 -1.89
CA SER A 107 -7.99 28.33 -2.29
C SER A 107 -7.05 27.30 -2.88
N ASP A 108 -6.88 26.22 -2.17
CA ASP A 108 -5.99 25.12 -2.49
C ASP A 108 -6.57 24.31 -3.67
N GLY A 109 -6.32 24.78 -4.88
CA GLY A 109 -6.80 24.12 -6.10
C GLY A 109 -6.01 22.84 -6.45
N ASP A 110 -4.86 22.60 -5.80
CA ASP A 110 -3.94 21.52 -6.18
C ASP A 110 -3.47 20.63 -5.01
N ASN A 111 -3.91 20.85 -3.77
CA ASN A 111 -3.60 19.99 -2.65
C ASN A 111 -4.70 18.95 -2.42
N ALA A 112 -4.84 18.00 -3.33
CA ALA A 112 -5.78 16.89 -3.19
C ALA A 112 -5.59 16.06 -1.90
N ASN A 113 -4.48 16.27 -1.17
CA ASN A 113 -4.12 15.58 0.07
C ASN A 113 -4.12 16.47 1.32
N ALA A 114 -4.58 17.74 1.27
CA ALA A 114 -4.65 18.57 2.45
C ALA A 114 -5.86 18.18 3.31
N VAL A 115 -5.64 17.85 4.57
CA VAL A 115 -6.73 17.52 5.51
C VAL A 115 -7.71 18.70 5.66
N SER A 116 -7.24 19.94 5.47
CA SER A 116 -8.09 21.16 5.46
C SER A 116 -9.07 21.20 4.28
N ALA A 117 -8.80 20.47 3.20
CA ALA A 117 -9.68 20.35 2.03
C ALA A 117 -10.63 19.14 2.14
N ALA A 118 -10.49 18.32 3.19
CA ALA A 118 -11.35 17.17 3.40
C ALA A 118 -12.81 17.61 3.58
N THR A 119 -13.68 17.06 2.78
CA THR A 119 -15.12 17.25 2.87
C THR A 119 -15.79 15.94 3.29
N TYR A 120 -16.81 16.02 4.14
CA TYR A 120 -17.64 14.86 4.40
C TYR A 120 -18.29 14.40 3.09
N VAL A 121 -18.12 13.13 2.75
CA VAL A 121 -18.68 12.53 1.53
C VAL A 121 -19.93 11.73 1.86
N ASP A 122 -19.81 10.75 2.74
CA ASP A 122 -20.90 9.83 3.03
C ASP A 122 -20.71 9.10 4.37
N GLY A 123 -21.70 8.31 4.77
CA GLY A 123 -21.66 7.48 5.96
C GLY A 123 -22.54 6.23 5.82
N PHE A 124 -22.12 5.18 6.49
CA PHE A 124 -22.86 3.92 6.57
C PHE A 124 -23.15 3.59 8.04
N SER A 125 -24.42 3.22 8.34
CA SER A 125 -24.80 2.87 9.70
C SER A 125 -24.55 1.38 9.98
N ILE A 126 -23.73 1.12 10.98
CA ILE A 126 -23.40 -0.23 11.46
C ILE A 126 -24.20 -0.63 12.72
N SER A 127 -25.14 0.22 13.17
CA SER A 127 -25.83 0.10 14.45
C SER A 127 -26.68 -1.17 14.62
N SER A 128 -26.95 -1.88 13.52
CA SER A 128 -27.67 -3.17 13.56
C SER A 128 -26.76 -4.32 14.01
N GLN A 129 -25.45 -4.20 13.82
CA GLN A 129 -24.46 -5.19 14.18
C GLN A 129 -23.66 -4.74 15.40
N GLU A 130 -23.19 -3.49 15.41
CA GLU A 130 -22.40 -2.94 16.50
C GLU A 130 -22.87 -1.52 16.84
N ASN A 131 -23.30 -1.29 18.09
CA ASN A 131 -23.76 0.02 18.56
C ASN A 131 -22.76 0.77 19.44
N ASN A 132 -21.63 0.15 19.75
CA ASN A 132 -20.49 0.76 20.44
C ASN A 132 -19.17 0.40 19.74
N PRO A 133 -18.96 0.84 18.47
CA PRO A 133 -17.77 0.51 17.71
C PRO A 133 -16.52 1.13 18.35
N GLN A 134 -15.43 0.39 18.36
CA GLN A 134 -14.15 0.81 18.92
C GLN A 134 -13.06 0.90 17.85
N GLY A 135 -13.01 -0.06 16.93
CA GLY A 135 -12.03 -0.12 15.87
C GLY A 135 -12.63 -0.58 14.54
N PHE A 136 -11.97 -0.25 13.48
CA PHE A 136 -12.30 -0.77 12.14
C PHE A 136 -11.05 -0.89 11.27
N ARG A 137 -11.09 -1.79 10.29
CA ARG A 137 -10.04 -1.99 9.29
C ARG A 137 -10.63 -2.26 7.93
N PHE A 138 -9.92 -1.85 6.89
CA PHE A 138 -10.16 -2.32 5.52
C PHE A 138 -9.14 -3.40 5.15
N ASN A 139 -9.50 -4.26 4.21
CA ASN A 139 -8.51 -5.06 3.49
C ASN A 139 -7.72 -4.17 2.50
N ASN A 140 -6.70 -4.73 1.85
CA ASN A 140 -5.75 -3.95 1.06
C ASN A 140 -6.37 -3.16 -0.11
N ASP A 141 -7.43 -3.66 -0.73
CA ASP A 141 -8.12 -3.02 -1.87
C ASP A 141 -9.40 -2.27 -1.48
N GLY A 142 -9.71 -2.24 -0.17
CA GLY A 142 -10.90 -1.55 0.36
C GLY A 142 -12.23 -2.20 0.03
N THR A 143 -12.24 -3.40 -0.55
CA THR A 143 -13.49 -4.10 -0.90
C THR A 143 -14.15 -4.80 0.29
N LYS A 144 -13.42 -4.91 1.41
CA LYS A 144 -13.91 -5.41 2.69
C LYS A 144 -13.61 -4.44 3.82
N MET A 145 -14.55 -4.31 4.74
CA MET A 145 -14.40 -3.55 5.98
C MET A 145 -14.76 -4.46 7.16
N PHE A 146 -13.97 -4.37 8.20
CA PHE A 146 -14.15 -5.10 9.45
C PHE A 146 -14.38 -4.11 10.58
N VAL A 147 -15.39 -4.34 11.38
CA VAL A 147 -15.71 -3.47 12.53
C VAL A 147 -15.73 -4.32 13.79
N ILE A 148 -15.09 -3.81 14.82
CA ILE A 148 -15.07 -4.40 16.15
C ILE A 148 -15.58 -3.41 17.18
N GLY A 149 -16.23 -3.90 18.23
CA GLY A 149 -16.73 -3.07 19.31
C GLY A 149 -17.00 -3.85 20.58
N SER A 150 -17.50 -3.16 21.59
CA SER A 150 -17.70 -3.74 22.92
C SER A 150 -19.17 -4.11 23.20
N SER A 151 -20.01 -4.16 22.19
CA SER A 151 -21.45 -4.48 22.37
C SER A 151 -21.86 -5.85 21.86
N GLY A 152 -21.13 -6.41 20.91
CA GLY A 152 -21.43 -7.72 20.32
C GLY A 152 -20.39 -8.77 20.69
N ASP A 153 -19.22 -8.33 21.16
CA ASP A 153 -18.05 -9.19 21.37
C ASP A 153 -17.76 -10.03 20.12
N ASP A 154 -17.85 -9.38 18.95
CA ASP A 154 -17.65 -9.99 17.65
C ASP A 154 -16.86 -9.08 16.69
N VAL A 155 -16.33 -9.67 15.62
CA VAL A 155 -15.77 -8.96 14.48
C VAL A 155 -16.77 -9.05 13.34
N ASN A 156 -17.31 -7.92 12.92
CA ASN A 156 -18.31 -7.79 11.87
C ASN A 156 -17.67 -7.53 10.52
N GLU A 157 -17.96 -8.35 9.51
CA GLU A 157 -17.45 -8.22 8.14
C GLU A 157 -18.49 -7.57 7.22
N TYR A 158 -18.06 -6.61 6.42
CA TYR A 158 -18.82 -5.95 5.37
C TYR A 158 -18.07 -6.04 4.03
N THR A 159 -18.80 -6.24 2.94
CA THR A 159 -18.28 -6.06 1.57
C THR A 159 -18.67 -4.70 1.04
N LEU A 160 -17.78 -4.08 0.26
CA LEU A 160 -18.00 -2.82 -0.43
C LEU A 160 -17.95 -3.08 -1.95
N SER A 161 -19.00 -2.68 -2.67
CA SER A 161 -19.02 -2.85 -4.14
C SER A 161 -18.07 -1.89 -4.85
N THR A 162 -17.66 -0.82 -4.17
CA THR A 162 -16.60 0.10 -4.58
C THR A 162 -15.60 0.21 -3.44
N GLY A 163 -14.33 -0.08 -3.70
CA GLY A 163 -13.28 -0.06 -2.67
C GLY A 163 -13.21 1.27 -1.95
N PHE A 164 -13.14 1.25 -0.62
CA PHE A 164 -13.10 2.40 0.29
C PHE A 164 -14.32 3.34 0.24
N ASP A 165 -15.40 2.96 -0.45
CA ASP A 165 -16.65 3.72 -0.47
C ASP A 165 -17.66 3.09 0.49
N VAL A 166 -17.75 3.61 1.72
CA VAL A 166 -18.58 3.06 2.78
C VAL A 166 -20.07 3.10 2.47
N SER A 167 -20.53 3.98 1.56
CA SER A 167 -21.92 4.02 1.13
C SER A 167 -22.36 2.73 0.42
N THR A 168 -21.40 1.99 -0.12
CA THR A 168 -21.63 0.73 -0.84
C THR A 168 -21.51 -0.51 0.05
N ALA A 169 -21.31 -0.32 1.36
CA ALA A 169 -21.10 -1.41 2.31
C ALA A 169 -22.37 -2.27 2.51
N SER A 170 -22.15 -3.55 2.64
CA SER A 170 -23.21 -4.53 2.95
C SER A 170 -22.66 -5.55 3.95
N PHE A 171 -23.39 -5.78 5.04
CA PHE A 171 -23.02 -6.79 6.03
C PHE A 171 -22.98 -8.20 5.41
N VAL A 172 -21.96 -8.96 5.76
CA VAL A 172 -21.73 -10.34 5.27
C VAL A 172 -21.89 -11.34 6.39
N ASP A 173 -21.04 -11.24 7.41
CA ASP A 173 -20.96 -12.20 8.50
C ASP A 173 -20.32 -11.57 9.74
N SER A 174 -20.33 -12.30 10.86
CA SER A 174 -19.59 -11.94 12.07
C SER A 174 -18.94 -13.16 12.70
N PHE A 175 -17.85 -12.92 13.44
CA PHE A 175 -17.17 -13.94 14.22
C PHE A 175 -17.17 -13.57 15.69
N ASP A 176 -17.74 -14.44 16.52
CA ASP A 176 -17.82 -14.29 17.98
C ASP A 176 -16.44 -14.51 18.61
N ILE A 177 -15.95 -13.51 19.32
CA ILE A 177 -14.67 -13.52 20.04
C ILE A 177 -14.84 -13.52 21.55
N SER A 178 -16.08 -13.60 22.07
CA SER A 178 -16.41 -13.47 23.51
C SER A 178 -15.69 -14.49 24.40
N SER A 179 -15.28 -15.63 23.83
CA SER A 179 -14.52 -16.65 24.55
C SER A 179 -13.07 -16.21 24.87
N GLN A 180 -12.53 -15.24 24.14
CA GLN A 180 -11.18 -14.71 24.29
C GLN A 180 -11.21 -13.26 24.79
N GLU A 181 -12.12 -12.41 24.28
CA GLU A 181 -12.17 -10.99 24.60
C GLU A 181 -13.63 -10.46 24.64
N GLU A 182 -14.07 -9.97 25.81
CA GLU A 182 -15.39 -9.35 26.00
C GLU A 182 -15.37 -7.82 25.95
N GLY A 183 -14.23 -7.21 25.71
CA GLY A 183 -14.07 -5.76 25.70
C GLY A 183 -13.15 -5.27 24.61
N ALA A 184 -13.34 -5.82 23.40
CA ALA A 184 -12.50 -5.56 22.27
C ALA A 184 -12.38 -4.07 21.90
N ARG A 185 -11.17 -3.66 21.48
CA ARG A 185 -10.81 -2.28 21.18
C ARG A 185 -10.33 -2.10 19.75
N ASP A 186 -9.52 -3.01 19.25
CA ASP A 186 -8.99 -2.90 17.90
C ASP A 186 -8.80 -4.28 17.27
N VAL A 187 -8.82 -4.30 15.94
CA VAL A 187 -8.60 -5.47 15.11
C VAL A 187 -7.52 -5.17 14.07
N ALA A 188 -6.62 -6.12 13.86
CA ALA A 188 -5.59 -6.02 12.82
C ALA A 188 -5.55 -7.32 11.98
N PHE A 189 -5.00 -7.24 10.78
CA PHE A 189 -4.83 -8.38 9.88
C PHE A 189 -3.40 -8.45 9.37
N SER A 190 -2.94 -9.65 9.04
CA SER A 190 -1.75 -9.82 8.21
C SER A 190 -2.00 -9.29 6.80
N ASP A 191 -0.93 -8.90 6.09
CA ASP A 191 -1.03 -8.36 4.72
C ASP A 191 -1.76 -9.31 3.75
N ASP A 192 -1.61 -10.62 3.93
CA ASP A 192 -2.27 -11.64 3.10
C ASP A 192 -3.69 -11.99 3.57
N GLY A 193 -4.13 -11.42 4.70
CA GLY A 193 -5.46 -11.62 5.27
C GLY A 193 -5.70 -13.00 5.87
N THR A 194 -4.67 -13.84 6.02
CA THR A 194 -4.81 -15.19 6.57
C THR A 194 -4.76 -15.23 8.08
N LYS A 195 -4.41 -14.11 8.74
CA LYS A 195 -4.40 -13.96 10.18
C LYS A 195 -5.16 -12.70 10.60
N MET A 196 -5.87 -12.80 11.71
CA MET A 196 -6.56 -11.73 12.39
C MET A 196 -6.09 -11.65 13.83
N PHE A 197 -5.96 -10.42 14.34
CA PHE A 197 -5.53 -10.14 15.70
C PHE A 197 -6.51 -9.21 16.36
N VAL A 198 -6.85 -9.49 17.61
CA VAL A 198 -7.77 -8.67 18.43
C VAL A 198 -7.07 -8.29 19.72
N VAL A 199 -7.21 -7.04 20.10
CA VAL A 199 -6.80 -6.52 21.41
C VAL A 199 -7.99 -5.92 22.14
N GLY A 200 -8.03 -6.07 23.46
CA GLY A 200 -9.09 -5.50 24.30
C GLY A 200 -8.73 -5.44 25.78
N VAL A 201 -9.67 -4.98 26.59
CA VAL A 201 -9.43 -4.61 28.00
C VAL A 201 -9.86 -5.69 29.00
N ARG A 202 -10.26 -6.86 28.56
CA ARG A 202 -10.71 -7.93 29.46
C ARG A 202 -9.70 -9.04 29.69
N GLY A 203 -8.88 -9.33 28.69
CA GLY A 203 -7.80 -10.30 28.78
C GLY A 203 -6.44 -9.65 28.99
N ASP A 204 -6.32 -8.36 28.70
CA ASP A 204 -5.05 -7.63 28.65
C ASP A 204 -4.02 -8.39 27.78
N ASP A 205 -4.51 -8.93 26.66
CA ASP A 205 -3.72 -9.73 25.73
C ASP A 205 -4.01 -9.39 24.26
N VAL A 206 -3.15 -9.87 23.37
CA VAL A 206 -3.36 -9.86 21.94
C VAL A 206 -3.72 -11.27 21.49
N ASN A 207 -4.93 -11.46 21.02
CA ASN A 207 -5.48 -12.74 20.56
C ASN A 207 -5.23 -12.95 19.09
N GLU A 208 -4.62 -14.07 18.69
CA GLU A 208 -4.36 -14.46 17.31
C GLU A 208 -5.38 -15.47 16.81
N TYR A 209 -5.87 -15.23 15.57
CA TYR A 209 -6.75 -16.15 14.84
C TYR A 209 -6.18 -16.42 13.45
N THR A 210 -6.34 -17.64 12.96
CA THR A 210 -6.10 -17.98 11.54
C THR A 210 -7.42 -17.98 10.79
N LEU A 211 -7.39 -17.51 9.54
CA LEU A 211 -8.49 -17.53 8.60
C LEU A 211 -8.17 -18.51 7.47
N SER A 212 -9.00 -19.53 7.26
CA SER A 212 -8.78 -20.50 6.18
C SER A 212 -9.06 -19.91 4.79
N THR A 213 -9.83 -18.83 4.75
CA THR A 213 -10.04 -17.98 3.58
C THR A 213 -9.62 -16.56 3.95
N ALA A 214 -8.73 -15.96 3.15
CA ALA A 214 -8.20 -14.63 3.44
C ALA A 214 -9.30 -13.59 3.58
N PHE A 215 -9.24 -12.81 4.66
CA PHE A 215 -10.21 -11.75 4.96
C PHE A 215 -11.68 -12.24 5.04
N ASP A 216 -11.91 -13.46 5.45
CA ASP A 216 -13.24 -14.04 5.68
C ASP A 216 -13.35 -14.45 7.14
N VAL A 217 -13.99 -13.59 7.98
CA VAL A 217 -14.03 -13.79 9.43
C VAL A 217 -14.83 -15.03 9.81
N SER A 218 -15.78 -15.49 8.98
CA SER A 218 -16.54 -16.73 9.24
C SER A 218 -15.64 -17.98 9.28
N THR A 219 -14.43 -17.88 8.72
CA THR A 219 -13.44 -18.97 8.70
C THR A 219 -12.40 -18.87 9.79
N ALA A 220 -12.54 -17.92 10.73
CA ALA A 220 -11.58 -17.67 11.79
C ALA A 220 -11.55 -18.81 12.82
N SER A 221 -10.36 -19.09 13.32
CA SER A 221 -10.11 -20.05 14.39
C SER A 221 -9.04 -19.53 15.32
N PHE A 222 -9.29 -19.50 16.63
CA PHE A 222 -8.33 -19.07 17.62
C PHE A 222 -7.07 -19.95 17.60
N VAL A 223 -5.91 -19.32 17.74
CA VAL A 223 -4.60 -19.98 17.71
C VAL A 223 -3.91 -19.85 19.06
N ASP A 224 -3.64 -18.61 19.49
CA ASP A 224 -2.88 -18.31 20.70
C ASP A 224 -3.16 -16.88 21.16
N SER A 225 -2.66 -16.52 22.33
CA SER A 225 -2.69 -15.16 22.85
C SER A 225 -1.34 -14.79 23.49
N PHE A 226 -1.05 -13.48 23.51
CA PHE A 226 0.12 -12.92 24.17
C PHE A 226 -0.31 -11.89 25.22
N ASP A 227 0.03 -12.15 26.48
CA ASP A 227 -0.25 -11.28 27.63
C ASP A 227 0.60 -9.99 27.56
N ILE A 228 -0.06 -8.84 27.52
CA ILE A 228 0.55 -7.51 27.51
C ILE A 228 0.32 -6.75 28.82
N SER A 229 -0.32 -7.34 29.82
CA SER A 229 -0.74 -6.69 31.08
C SER A 229 0.42 -6.05 31.88
N SER A 230 1.65 -6.54 31.69
CA SER A 230 2.83 -5.97 32.32
C SER A 230 3.22 -4.59 31.75
N GLN A 231 2.78 -4.26 30.56
CA GLN A 231 3.05 -3.00 29.86
C GLN A 231 1.78 -2.16 29.72
N GLU A 232 0.66 -2.78 29.36
CA GLU A 232 -0.58 -2.06 29.09
C GLU A 232 -1.82 -2.85 29.55
N GLU A 233 -2.54 -2.33 30.55
CA GLU A 233 -3.80 -2.91 31.08
C GLU A 233 -5.06 -2.30 30.43
N SER A 234 -4.90 -1.31 29.57
CA SER A 234 -6.03 -0.63 28.88
C SER A 234 -5.71 -0.33 27.43
N PRO A 235 -5.40 -1.36 26.62
CA PRO A 235 -5.04 -1.19 25.23
C PRO A 235 -6.19 -0.60 24.43
N THR A 236 -5.85 0.25 23.45
CA THR A 236 -6.80 0.95 22.59
C THR A 236 -6.50 0.80 21.10
N GLY A 237 -5.29 0.36 20.75
CA GLY A 237 -4.88 0.22 19.36
C GLY A 237 -3.83 -0.86 19.18
N LEU A 238 -3.87 -1.53 18.02
CA LEU A 238 -2.97 -2.60 17.63
C LEU A 238 -2.50 -2.41 16.18
N SER A 239 -1.20 -2.55 15.97
CA SER A 239 -0.63 -2.48 14.63
C SER A 239 0.57 -3.42 14.49
N PHE A 240 0.82 -3.87 13.27
CA PHE A 240 2.01 -4.64 12.91
C PHE A 240 2.78 -3.91 11.80
N ASN A 241 4.10 -4.14 11.73
CA ASN A 241 4.84 -3.79 10.54
C ASN A 241 4.50 -4.78 9.40
N LYS A 242 4.91 -4.46 8.19
CA LYS A 242 4.51 -5.18 6.97
C LYS A 242 4.82 -6.68 6.99
N ASP A 243 5.93 -7.10 7.59
CA ASP A 243 6.35 -8.51 7.66
C ASP A 243 5.94 -9.20 8.97
N GLY A 244 5.20 -8.50 9.84
CA GLY A 244 4.71 -9.01 11.11
C GLY A 244 5.78 -9.28 12.17
N THR A 245 7.03 -8.87 11.94
CA THR A 245 8.13 -9.08 12.88
C THR A 245 8.13 -8.09 14.04
N LYS A 246 7.28 -7.05 13.95
CA LYS A 246 7.04 -6.07 15.01
C LYS A 246 5.55 -5.88 15.24
N MET A 247 5.17 -5.80 16.50
CA MET A 247 3.84 -5.47 16.97
C MET A 247 3.90 -4.24 17.86
N PHE A 248 2.92 -3.35 17.70
CA PHE A 248 2.79 -2.12 18.47
C PHE A 248 1.43 -2.09 19.12
N VAL A 249 1.41 -1.84 20.42
CA VAL A 249 0.19 -1.68 21.21
C VAL A 249 0.17 -0.28 21.80
N ALA A 250 -0.89 0.47 21.52
CA ALA A 250 -1.17 1.75 22.17
C ALA A 250 -2.24 1.58 23.25
N GLY A 251 -2.13 2.32 24.33
CA GLY A 251 -3.13 2.27 25.38
C GLY A 251 -3.20 3.49 26.28
N ASN A 252 -4.02 3.41 27.32
CA ASN A 252 -4.27 4.52 28.26
C ASN A 252 -3.46 4.40 29.54
N ASN A 253 -2.83 3.26 29.79
CA ASN A 253 -1.94 3.08 30.95
C ASN A 253 -0.51 3.40 30.53
N GLY A 254 0.03 4.51 30.97
CA GLY A 254 1.36 4.95 30.59
C GLY A 254 1.36 6.04 29.50
N ASP A 255 0.26 6.18 28.75
CA ASP A 255 0.14 7.14 27.64
C ASP A 255 1.24 6.93 26.58
N ASP A 256 1.55 5.67 26.26
CA ASP A 256 2.67 5.28 25.40
C ASP A 256 2.28 4.30 24.27
N ILE A 257 3.24 3.94 23.48
CA ILE A 257 3.15 2.88 22.47
C ILE A 257 4.23 1.85 22.77
N ASN A 258 3.80 0.67 23.12
CA ASN A 258 4.66 -0.46 23.48
C ASN A 258 5.08 -1.23 22.22
N GLU A 259 6.38 -1.41 22.02
CA GLU A 259 6.95 -2.20 20.91
C GLU A 259 7.29 -3.62 21.35
N TYR A 260 6.90 -4.58 20.52
CA TYR A 260 7.25 -6.00 20.68
C TYR A 260 7.91 -6.51 19.39
N THR A 261 8.92 -7.36 19.54
CA THR A 261 9.50 -8.13 18.42
C THR A 261 8.96 -9.53 18.42
N LEU A 262 8.65 -10.05 17.22
CA LEU A 262 8.20 -11.42 16.99
C LEU A 262 9.30 -12.17 16.23
N SER A 263 9.76 -13.30 16.78
CA SER A 263 10.78 -14.12 16.11
C SER A 263 10.24 -14.85 14.88
N THR A 264 8.93 -15.02 14.82
CA THR A 264 8.18 -15.48 13.63
C THR A 264 7.14 -14.42 13.30
N GLY A 265 7.16 -13.90 12.08
CA GLY A 265 6.22 -12.85 11.67
C GLY A 265 4.77 -13.26 11.85
N PHE A 266 3.97 -12.37 12.47
CA PHE A 266 2.55 -12.59 12.75
C PHE A 266 2.25 -13.83 13.62
N ASP A 267 3.17 -14.22 14.51
CA ASP A 267 2.98 -15.30 15.50
C ASP A 267 3.17 -14.69 16.89
N VAL A 268 2.04 -14.34 17.55
CA VAL A 268 2.06 -13.62 18.83
C VAL A 268 2.69 -14.44 19.95
N SER A 269 2.69 -15.77 19.86
CA SER A 269 3.36 -16.64 20.86
C SER A 269 4.87 -16.42 20.92
N THR A 270 5.45 -15.82 19.88
CA THR A 270 6.88 -15.51 19.76
C THR A 270 7.23 -14.07 20.13
N ALA A 271 6.24 -13.29 20.61
CA ALA A 271 6.43 -11.88 20.93
C ALA A 271 7.29 -11.69 22.17
N SER A 272 8.07 -10.61 22.17
CA SER A 272 8.91 -10.17 23.28
C SER A 272 8.92 -8.65 23.34
N PHE A 273 8.65 -8.09 24.51
CA PHE A 273 8.68 -6.64 24.73
C PHE A 273 10.07 -6.07 24.48
N VAL A 274 10.12 -4.89 23.89
CA VAL A 274 11.36 -4.19 23.54
C VAL A 274 11.47 -2.89 24.31
N ASP A 275 10.49 -1.99 24.18
CA ASP A 275 10.50 -0.65 24.77
C ASP A 275 9.08 -0.04 24.74
#